data_3df7388c39e121f49e2ac741734319ca
#
_entry.id   3df7388c39e121f49e2ac741734319ca
#
_cell.length_a   1.000
_cell.length_b   1.000
_cell.length_c   1.000
_cell.angle_alpha   90.00
_cell.angle_beta   90.00
_cell.angle_gamma   90.00
#
_symmetry.space_group_name_H-M   'P 1'
#
loop_
_entity.id
_entity.type
_entity.pdbx_description
1 polymer ?
#
loop_
_entity_poly.entity_id
_entity_poly.type
_entity_poly.pdbx_seq_one_letter_code
_entity_poly.pdbx_strand_id
1 'polypeptide(L)'
;MASATQSQAEPLIPEDIAYQPGPRPVSDTTPTSLPPPVAEPEPDAIRMEPPVAPTDTCKRQSPLRKTLTLTSFTRLSPHMANAGGLHELEQGLPQLLRDELMQREVISANLLNQGIAQEATEDQRQRQAQELARRHHTQFVLAGSILDMTMDDPGRQYNPGLWQGAANLFHDLTTITSRDKRTRQLALYLELRDGFTGEALLSRRYHTQGIWNQQGAPRFNSAAFHRSDYGKAIYELVGQMGEDLANTLACQPFIAAIDAAPGRPQVIIDSGANQGLRAGDQMELYQLLVVPSQTRYMASETRLIKRNSRLQLQEVYPSHSTAVLVDGQYLNGAFLAISD
;
A
#
# COMPACT_ATOMS: atom_id res chain seq x y z
N MET A 1 -5.86 61.09 -8.16
CA MET A 1 -4.60 61.25 -8.93
C MET A 1 -3.45 61.27 -7.95
N ALA A 2 -2.75 60.18 -7.79
CA ALA A 2 -1.42 60.10 -7.22
C ALA A 2 -0.85 58.74 -7.56
N SER A 3 0.05 58.70 -8.55
CA SER A 3 0.77 57.51 -8.99
C SER A 3 1.90 57.23 -7.98
N ALA A 4 1.95 56.02 -7.47
CA ALA A 4 3.08 55.50 -6.69
C ALA A 4 3.97 54.66 -7.60
N THR A 5 5.17 55.15 -7.84
CA THR A 5 6.27 54.53 -8.57
C THR A 5 6.92 53.47 -7.67
N GLN A 6 6.88 52.21 -8.05
CA GLN A 6 7.67 51.14 -7.42
C GLN A 6 9.07 51.13 -8.01
N SER A 7 10.06 51.35 -7.16
CA SER A 7 11.49 51.19 -7.43
C SER A 7 11.86 49.72 -7.31
N GLN A 8 12.31 49.11 -8.42
CA GLN A 8 12.96 47.79 -8.44
C GLN A 8 14.42 47.97 -7.99
N ALA A 9 14.79 47.27 -6.94
CA ALA A 9 16.18 47.10 -6.54
C ALA A 9 16.78 45.89 -7.28
N GLU A 10 17.81 46.14 -8.10
CA GLU A 10 18.65 45.11 -8.71
C GLU A 10 19.52 44.42 -7.66
N PRO A 11 19.72 43.09 -7.73
CA PRO A 11 20.70 42.43 -6.88
C PRO A 11 22.11 42.66 -7.40
N LEU A 12 22.97 43.19 -6.52
CA LEU A 12 24.42 43.34 -6.73
C LEU A 12 25.06 41.94 -6.77
N ILE A 13 25.63 41.60 -7.91
CA ILE A 13 26.52 40.44 -8.10
C ILE A 13 27.91 40.91 -7.65
N PRO A 14 28.58 40.22 -6.71
CA PRO A 14 29.97 40.53 -6.40
C PRO A 14 30.89 40.01 -7.51
N GLU A 15 31.65 40.94 -8.13
CA GLU A 15 32.72 40.64 -9.09
C GLU A 15 33.95 40.07 -8.38
N ASP A 16 34.60 39.16 -9.10
CA ASP A 16 36.00 38.77 -9.00
C ASP A 16 36.52 38.10 -7.71
N ILE A 17 36.42 36.77 -7.71
CA ILE A 17 37.44 35.97 -7.03
C ILE A 17 38.43 35.48 -8.08
N ALA A 18 39.59 36.14 -8.17
CA ALA A 18 40.69 35.74 -9.01
C ALA A 18 41.26 34.39 -8.55
N TYR A 19 41.18 33.37 -9.42
CA TYR A 19 41.79 32.07 -9.23
C TYR A 19 43.34 32.20 -9.30
N GLN A 20 44.00 31.95 -8.18
CA GLN A 20 45.47 31.79 -8.16
C GLN A 20 45.81 30.32 -8.31
N PRO A 21 46.55 29.91 -9.37
CA PRO A 21 47.01 28.54 -9.50
C PRO A 21 48.12 28.27 -8.49
N GLY A 22 47.93 27.30 -7.62
CA GLY A 22 48.93 26.80 -6.68
C GLY A 22 50.10 26.07 -7.39
N PRO A 23 51.27 25.97 -6.73
CA PRO A 23 52.49 25.41 -7.31
C PRO A 23 52.30 23.92 -7.67
N ARG A 24 52.80 23.55 -8.87
CA ARG A 24 52.82 22.17 -9.34
C ARG A 24 53.71 21.27 -8.48
N PRO A 25 53.25 20.10 -8.05
CA PRO A 25 54.14 19.14 -7.41
C PRO A 25 55.09 18.52 -8.43
N VAL A 26 56.35 18.43 -8.04
CA VAL A 26 57.45 17.81 -8.81
C VAL A 26 57.22 16.27 -8.78
N SER A 27 57.23 15.70 -9.97
CA SER A 27 57.09 14.26 -10.15
C SER A 27 58.43 13.54 -9.88
N ASP A 28 58.48 12.81 -8.74
CA ASP A 28 59.48 11.78 -8.57
C ASP A 28 58.78 10.42 -8.80
N THR A 29 59.05 9.86 -9.95
CA THR A 29 58.56 8.56 -10.39
C THR A 29 59.48 7.44 -9.92
N THR A 30 59.01 6.71 -8.90
CA THR A 30 59.50 5.34 -8.69
C THR A 30 58.33 4.40 -8.97
N PRO A 31 58.52 3.37 -9.80
CA PRO A 31 57.40 2.45 -10.09
C PRO A 31 57.21 1.49 -8.90
N THR A 32 56.24 1.78 -8.10
CA THR A 32 55.73 0.82 -7.08
C THR A 32 54.78 -0.14 -7.79
N SER A 33 55.12 -1.41 -7.75
CA SER A 33 54.30 -2.51 -8.26
C SER A 33 52.89 -2.45 -7.57
N LEU A 34 51.86 -2.32 -8.44
CA LEU A 34 50.47 -2.39 -7.99
C LEU A 34 50.18 -3.76 -7.34
N PRO A 35 49.57 -3.80 -6.19
CA PRO A 35 49.03 -5.03 -5.64
C PRO A 35 47.94 -5.58 -6.60
N PRO A 36 47.76 -6.91 -6.63
CA PRO A 36 46.72 -7.51 -7.46
C PRO A 36 45.34 -6.93 -7.11
N PRO A 37 44.44 -6.79 -8.11
CA PRO A 37 43.11 -6.25 -7.87
C PRO A 37 42.42 -7.10 -6.82
N VAL A 38 42.03 -6.45 -5.74
CA VAL A 38 41.12 -7.03 -4.76
C VAL A 38 39.81 -7.29 -5.53
N ALA A 39 39.39 -8.55 -5.58
CA ALA A 39 38.12 -8.90 -6.17
C ALA A 39 37.03 -8.03 -5.50
N GLU A 40 36.36 -7.22 -6.32
CA GLU A 40 35.15 -6.52 -5.88
C GLU A 40 34.19 -7.59 -5.32
N PRO A 41 33.62 -7.39 -4.13
CA PRO A 41 32.59 -8.29 -3.66
C PRO A 41 31.46 -8.26 -4.70
N GLU A 42 31.11 -9.42 -5.24
CA GLU A 42 29.93 -9.58 -6.08
C GLU A 42 28.77 -8.90 -5.34
N PRO A 43 27.96 -8.07 -6.07
CA PRO A 43 26.79 -7.46 -5.46
C PRO A 43 25.95 -8.60 -4.89
N ASP A 44 25.73 -8.55 -3.57
CA ASP A 44 24.89 -9.51 -2.85
C ASP A 44 23.65 -9.79 -3.70
N ALA A 45 23.64 -10.95 -4.33
CA ALA A 45 22.44 -11.47 -4.97
C ALA A 45 21.38 -11.43 -3.86
N ILE A 46 20.37 -10.60 -4.06
CA ILE A 46 19.24 -10.44 -3.13
C ILE A 46 18.74 -11.86 -2.86
N ARG A 47 19.15 -12.39 -1.71
CA ARG A 47 18.75 -13.70 -1.25
C ARG A 47 17.26 -13.59 -1.03
N MET A 48 16.48 -14.08 -2.02
CA MET A 48 15.04 -14.23 -1.87
C MET A 48 14.86 -15.14 -0.66
N GLU A 49 14.38 -14.59 0.43
CA GLU A 49 13.90 -15.41 1.54
C GLU A 49 12.88 -16.39 0.97
N PRO A 50 13.01 -17.69 1.25
CA PRO A 50 12.02 -18.65 0.81
C PRO A 50 10.65 -18.21 1.34
N PRO A 51 9.57 -18.41 0.58
CA PRO A 51 8.24 -18.07 1.03
C PRO A 51 8.02 -18.71 2.39
N VAL A 52 7.71 -17.89 3.40
CA VAL A 52 7.33 -18.38 4.73
C VAL A 52 6.20 -19.35 4.50
N ALA A 53 6.42 -20.63 4.89
CA ALA A 53 5.42 -21.67 4.79
C ALA A 53 4.12 -21.17 5.46
N PRO A 54 2.93 -21.44 4.88
CA PRO A 54 1.68 -21.02 5.48
C PRO A 54 1.60 -21.64 6.90
N THR A 55 1.77 -20.77 7.87
CA THR A 55 1.62 -21.10 9.28
C THR A 55 0.18 -21.53 9.52
N ASP A 56 0.02 -22.66 10.19
CA ASP A 56 -1.17 -23.30 10.71
C ASP A 56 -2.50 -22.59 10.39
N THR A 57 -3.34 -23.28 9.60
CA THR A 57 -4.73 -22.91 9.38
C THR A 57 -5.36 -22.52 10.70
N CYS A 58 -5.75 -21.24 10.80
CA CYS A 58 -6.40 -20.72 11.99
C CYS A 58 -7.60 -21.59 12.36
N LYS A 59 -7.59 -22.15 13.55
CA LYS A 59 -8.62 -23.06 14.05
C LYS A 59 -9.98 -22.39 14.28
N ARG A 60 -10.07 -21.06 14.17
CA ARG A 60 -11.31 -20.29 14.34
C ARG A 60 -11.46 -19.30 13.20
N GLN A 61 -12.35 -19.61 12.29
CA GLN A 61 -12.86 -18.65 11.32
C GLN A 61 -14.12 -18.01 11.91
N SER A 62 -14.04 -16.72 12.22
CA SER A 62 -15.24 -15.97 12.58
C SER A 62 -16.17 -15.91 11.36
N PRO A 63 -17.46 -16.21 11.48
CA PRO A 63 -18.43 -16.10 10.39
C PRO A 63 -18.74 -14.64 10.03
N LEU A 64 -18.22 -13.70 10.82
CA LEU A 64 -18.48 -12.28 10.63
C LEU A 64 -17.55 -11.67 9.58
N ARG A 65 -18.14 -10.88 8.69
CA ARG A 65 -17.41 -10.17 7.64
C ARG A 65 -16.59 -9.04 8.23
N LYS A 66 -15.30 -9.07 7.98
CA LYS A 66 -14.37 -8.02 8.42
C LYS A 66 -14.44 -6.81 7.50
N THR A 67 -14.24 -5.63 8.04
CA THR A 67 -14.27 -4.38 7.28
C THR A 67 -12.87 -3.95 6.89
N LEU A 68 -12.67 -3.62 5.62
CA LEU A 68 -11.39 -3.26 5.04
C LEU A 68 -11.51 -1.97 4.22
N THR A 69 -10.61 -1.03 4.45
CA THR A 69 -10.40 0.13 3.57
C THR A 69 -9.20 -0.12 2.68
N LEU A 70 -9.43 -0.10 1.37
CA LEU A 70 -8.36 -0.10 0.37
C LEU A 70 -8.04 1.35 0.00
N THR A 71 -6.78 1.71 0.04
CA THR A 71 -6.31 3.00 -0.46
C THR A 71 -5.95 2.90 -1.94
N SER A 72 -5.90 4.04 -2.65
CA SER A 72 -5.28 4.07 -3.98
C SER A 72 -3.80 3.68 -3.87
N PHE A 73 -3.28 3.00 -4.89
CA PHE A 73 -1.87 2.61 -4.89
C PHE A 73 -1.00 3.81 -5.29
N THR A 74 0.13 3.96 -4.64
CA THR A 74 1.09 5.01 -4.94
C THR A 74 2.17 4.50 -5.88
N ARG A 75 2.72 5.36 -6.74
CA ARG A 75 3.89 5.03 -7.54
C ARG A 75 5.15 5.46 -6.82
N LEU A 76 6.16 4.61 -6.82
CA LEU A 76 7.46 4.93 -6.23
C LEU A 76 8.15 6.07 -7.00
N SER A 77 7.93 6.16 -8.32
CA SER A 77 8.49 7.23 -9.14
C SER A 77 7.46 7.77 -10.15
N PRO A 78 7.32 9.10 -10.27
CA PRO A 78 6.46 9.72 -11.30
C PRO A 78 6.84 9.33 -12.73
N HIS A 79 8.12 9.01 -12.97
CA HIS A 79 8.63 8.60 -14.29
C HIS A 79 8.13 7.23 -14.74
N MET A 80 7.63 6.39 -13.83
CA MET A 80 6.96 5.14 -14.19
C MET A 80 5.67 5.36 -14.99
N ALA A 81 5.13 6.57 -15.02
CA ALA A 81 3.87 6.87 -15.70
C ALA A 81 3.85 6.46 -17.18
N ASN A 82 4.99 6.53 -17.85
CA ASN A 82 5.13 6.21 -19.26
C ASN A 82 5.63 4.77 -19.54
N ALA A 83 6.08 4.07 -18.50
CA ALA A 83 6.52 2.68 -18.62
C ALA A 83 5.29 1.76 -18.73
N GLY A 84 5.31 0.80 -19.63
CA GLY A 84 4.22 -0.15 -19.81
C GLY A 84 2.91 0.41 -20.36
N GLY A 85 2.72 1.72 -20.44
CA GLY A 85 1.58 2.39 -21.08
C GLY A 85 0.23 2.28 -20.38
N LEU A 86 0.16 1.76 -19.15
CA LEU A 86 -1.07 1.70 -18.34
C LEU A 86 -1.14 2.90 -17.38
N HIS A 87 -2.10 3.79 -17.58
CA HIS A 87 -2.18 5.05 -16.84
C HIS A 87 -3.06 5.02 -15.58
N GLU A 88 -3.95 4.05 -15.44
CA GLU A 88 -4.98 4.05 -14.39
C GLU A 88 -4.75 2.98 -13.32
N LEU A 89 -3.51 2.48 -13.21
CA LEU A 89 -3.21 1.36 -12.30
C LEU A 89 -3.39 1.72 -10.82
N GLU A 90 -3.12 2.97 -10.43
CA GLU A 90 -3.22 3.41 -9.04
C GLU A 90 -4.63 3.26 -8.46
N GLN A 91 -5.64 3.42 -9.31
CA GLN A 91 -7.04 3.27 -8.92
C GLN A 91 -7.62 1.94 -9.38
N GLY A 92 -7.18 1.47 -10.55
CA GLY A 92 -7.72 0.27 -11.16
C GLY A 92 -7.31 -1.02 -10.44
N LEU A 93 -6.06 -1.13 -9.99
CA LEU A 93 -5.61 -2.32 -9.24
C LEU A 93 -6.33 -2.50 -7.91
N PRO A 94 -6.42 -1.48 -7.02
CA PRO A 94 -7.19 -1.63 -5.80
C PRO A 94 -8.68 -1.88 -6.07
N GLN A 95 -9.24 -1.38 -7.17
CA GLN A 95 -10.61 -1.70 -7.55
C GLN A 95 -10.77 -3.19 -7.91
N LEU A 96 -9.88 -3.74 -8.75
CA LEU A 96 -9.90 -5.16 -9.07
C LEU A 96 -9.71 -6.02 -7.81
N LEU A 97 -8.79 -5.64 -6.95
CA LEU A 97 -8.53 -6.36 -5.71
C LEU A 97 -9.73 -6.30 -4.76
N ARG A 98 -10.41 -5.15 -4.65
CA ARG A 98 -11.67 -5.05 -3.91
C ARG A 98 -12.72 -6.01 -4.46
N ASP A 99 -12.91 -6.02 -5.78
CA ASP A 99 -13.92 -6.85 -6.42
C ASP A 99 -13.61 -8.36 -6.21
N GLU A 100 -12.34 -8.75 -6.25
CA GLU A 100 -11.87 -10.10 -5.92
C GLU A 100 -12.17 -10.46 -4.45
N LEU A 101 -11.87 -9.56 -3.50
CA LEU A 101 -12.12 -9.78 -2.08
C LEU A 101 -13.62 -9.85 -1.76
N MET A 102 -14.44 -9.04 -2.42
CA MET A 102 -15.89 -9.04 -2.24
C MET A 102 -16.53 -10.34 -2.73
N GLN A 103 -15.99 -10.98 -3.76
CA GLN A 103 -16.46 -12.29 -4.24
C GLN A 103 -16.24 -13.41 -3.22
N ARG A 104 -15.26 -13.26 -2.33
CA ARG A 104 -14.93 -14.24 -1.29
C ARG A 104 -15.85 -14.18 -0.07
N GLU A 105 -16.78 -13.22 0.00
CA GLU A 105 -17.78 -13.01 1.06
C GLU A 105 -17.24 -12.85 2.50
N VAL A 106 -15.93 -12.89 2.70
CA VAL A 106 -15.28 -12.81 4.02
C VAL A 106 -15.06 -11.36 4.46
N ILE A 107 -15.08 -10.43 3.51
CA ILE A 107 -14.66 -9.05 3.70
C ILE A 107 -15.69 -8.09 3.11
N SER A 108 -15.96 -7.00 3.83
CA SER A 108 -16.66 -5.82 3.33
C SER A 108 -15.62 -4.74 3.07
N ALA A 109 -15.40 -4.39 1.79
CA ALA A 109 -14.29 -3.55 1.39
C ALA A 109 -14.73 -2.21 0.80
N ASN A 110 -14.18 -1.12 1.32
CA ASN A 110 -14.34 0.24 0.82
C ASN A 110 -13.08 0.67 0.05
N LEU A 111 -13.25 1.47 -1.00
CA LEU A 111 -12.16 2.01 -1.79
C LEU A 111 -12.03 3.53 -1.58
N LEU A 112 -10.81 4.00 -1.33
CA LEU A 112 -10.48 5.42 -1.20
C LEU A 112 -9.58 5.87 -2.34
N ASN A 113 -9.79 7.10 -2.80
CA ASN A 113 -8.92 7.75 -3.79
C ASN A 113 -7.67 8.41 -3.16
N GLN A 114 -7.35 8.06 -1.93
CA GLN A 114 -6.20 8.54 -1.20
C GLN A 114 -5.24 7.39 -0.94
N GLY A 115 -3.95 7.58 -1.21
CA GLY A 115 -2.88 6.61 -0.94
C GLY A 115 -2.13 6.93 0.35
N ILE A 116 -1.46 5.92 0.90
CA ILE A 116 -0.45 6.08 1.96
C ILE A 116 0.92 6.07 1.26
N ALA A 117 1.71 7.13 1.46
CA ALA A 117 3.02 7.24 0.85
C ALA A 117 4.00 6.21 1.44
N GLN A 118 4.74 5.52 0.57
CA GLN A 118 5.71 4.52 1.02
C GLN A 118 6.94 5.15 1.68
N GLU A 119 7.29 6.39 1.31
CA GLU A 119 8.39 7.15 1.92
C GLU A 119 8.07 7.62 3.34
N ALA A 120 6.82 7.50 3.78
CA ALA A 120 6.44 7.83 5.15
C ALA A 120 7.16 6.92 6.15
N THR A 121 7.54 7.49 7.29
CA THR A 121 8.12 6.69 8.39
C THR A 121 7.09 5.68 8.90
N GLU A 122 7.56 4.62 9.59
CA GLU A 122 6.66 3.62 10.16
C GLU A 122 5.59 4.24 11.07
N ASP A 123 5.99 5.18 11.93
CA ASP A 123 5.06 5.92 12.80
C ASP A 123 4.03 6.74 12.02
N GLN A 124 4.41 7.29 10.88
CA GLN A 124 3.49 8.05 10.04
C GLN A 124 2.49 7.10 9.37
N ARG A 125 2.94 5.97 8.82
CA ARG A 125 2.06 4.97 8.22
C ARG A 125 1.08 4.40 9.24
N GLN A 126 1.56 4.08 10.45
CA GLN A 126 0.73 3.62 11.55
C GLN A 126 -0.38 4.62 11.89
N ARG A 127 -0.03 5.89 12.11
CA ARG A 127 -1.02 6.94 12.41
C ARG A 127 -1.99 7.19 11.26
N GLN A 128 -1.52 7.15 10.01
CA GLN A 128 -2.39 7.30 8.84
C GLN A 128 -3.37 6.14 8.71
N ALA A 129 -2.92 4.91 8.95
CA ALA A 129 -3.79 3.74 8.94
C ALA A 129 -4.86 3.83 10.03
N GLN A 130 -4.49 4.17 11.25
CA GLN A 130 -5.44 4.38 12.36
C GLN A 130 -6.46 5.49 12.06
N GLU A 131 -6.01 6.60 11.49
CA GLU A 131 -6.90 7.72 11.13
C GLU A 131 -7.87 7.34 10.02
N LEU A 132 -7.40 6.62 8.98
CA LEU A 132 -8.25 6.14 7.90
C LEU A 132 -9.27 5.11 8.41
N ALA A 133 -8.83 4.14 9.21
CA ALA A 133 -9.71 3.15 9.81
C ALA A 133 -10.82 3.79 10.65
N ARG A 134 -10.44 4.73 11.50
CA ARG A 134 -11.39 5.46 12.36
C ARG A 134 -12.38 6.29 11.54
N ARG A 135 -11.90 7.01 10.51
CA ARG A 135 -12.76 7.87 9.67
C ARG A 135 -13.75 7.09 8.82
N HIS A 136 -13.36 5.90 8.39
CA HIS A 136 -14.16 5.06 7.49
C HIS A 136 -14.80 3.86 8.21
N HIS A 137 -14.69 3.80 9.53
CA HIS A 137 -15.31 2.76 10.36
C HIS A 137 -14.91 1.36 9.90
N THR A 138 -13.60 1.14 9.68
CA THR A 138 -13.09 -0.15 9.20
C THR A 138 -12.05 -0.72 10.16
N GLN A 139 -12.03 -2.06 10.23
CA GLN A 139 -11.10 -2.78 11.08
C GLN A 139 -9.68 -2.79 10.51
N PHE A 140 -9.55 -2.83 9.17
CA PHE A 140 -8.26 -2.95 8.51
C PHE A 140 -8.08 -1.89 7.44
N VAL A 141 -6.81 -1.58 7.14
CA VAL A 141 -6.41 -0.69 6.06
C VAL A 141 -5.38 -1.39 5.18
N LEU A 142 -5.63 -1.43 3.88
CA LEU A 142 -4.70 -1.94 2.88
C LEU A 142 -4.13 -0.79 2.07
N ALA A 143 -2.82 -0.66 2.10
CA ALA A 143 -2.06 0.24 1.25
C ALA A 143 -1.27 -0.54 0.21
N GLY A 144 -1.08 0.03 -0.97
CA GLY A 144 -0.28 -0.54 -2.03
C GLY A 144 0.65 0.47 -2.66
N SER A 145 1.79 -0.02 -3.13
CA SER A 145 2.75 0.77 -3.90
C SER A 145 3.16 0.03 -5.16
N ILE A 146 3.20 0.74 -6.27
CA ILE A 146 3.70 0.25 -7.55
C ILE A 146 5.20 0.52 -7.55
N LEU A 147 5.99 -0.57 -7.50
CA LEU A 147 7.44 -0.51 -7.41
C LEU A 147 8.11 -0.45 -8.77
N ASP A 148 7.55 -1.16 -9.74
CA ASP A 148 8.09 -1.24 -11.09
C ASP A 148 6.97 -1.44 -12.12
N MET A 149 7.13 -0.80 -13.28
CA MET A 149 6.28 -0.91 -14.47
C MET A 149 7.13 -0.83 -15.72
N THR A 150 8.26 -1.51 -15.75
CA THR A 150 9.17 -1.48 -16.90
C THR A 150 8.60 -2.25 -18.09
N MET A 151 9.10 -1.90 -19.24
CA MET A 151 8.77 -2.54 -20.50
C MET A 151 10.04 -2.85 -21.27
N ASP A 152 10.28 -4.13 -21.51
CA ASP A 152 11.41 -4.61 -22.29
C ASP A 152 11.02 -4.77 -23.75
N ASP A 153 11.77 -4.10 -24.61
CA ASP A 153 11.63 -4.20 -26.06
C ASP A 153 12.85 -4.93 -26.65
N PRO A 154 12.72 -6.22 -26.96
CA PRO A 154 13.82 -7.02 -27.47
C PRO A 154 14.29 -6.57 -28.87
N GLY A 155 13.47 -5.78 -29.58
CA GLY A 155 13.82 -5.23 -30.89
C GLY A 155 14.57 -3.89 -30.83
N ARG A 156 14.69 -3.28 -29.62
CA ARG A 156 15.29 -1.97 -29.44
C ARG A 156 16.68 -2.08 -28.84
N GLN A 157 17.69 -1.51 -29.51
CA GLN A 157 19.00 -1.37 -28.90
C GLN A 157 19.11 -0.06 -28.10
N TYR A 158 19.55 -0.19 -26.86
CA TYR A 158 19.93 0.94 -26.01
C TYR A 158 21.35 1.37 -26.35
N ASN A 159 21.62 2.67 -26.46
CA ASN A 159 22.87 3.29 -26.95
C ASN A 159 23.15 3.02 -28.44
N PRO A 160 22.24 3.32 -29.36
CA PRO A 160 22.41 3.04 -30.77
C PRO A 160 23.41 3.97 -31.42
N GLY A 161 24.25 3.44 -32.32
CA GLY A 161 24.94 4.22 -33.36
C GLY A 161 23.91 4.81 -34.35
N LEU A 162 24.37 5.74 -35.23
CA LEU A 162 23.48 6.45 -36.16
C LEU A 162 22.58 5.54 -37.01
N TRP A 163 23.06 4.42 -37.48
CA TRP A 163 22.30 3.45 -38.30
C TRP A 163 21.27 2.66 -37.47
N GLN A 164 21.60 2.35 -36.25
CA GLN A 164 20.69 1.65 -35.33
C GLN A 164 19.64 2.57 -34.75
N GLY A 165 19.93 3.87 -34.68
CA GLY A 165 18.91 4.89 -34.35
C GLY A 165 17.77 4.95 -35.38
N ALA A 166 18.12 4.86 -36.67
CA ALA A 166 17.15 4.77 -37.76
C ALA A 166 16.38 3.44 -37.73
N ALA A 167 17.01 2.32 -37.41
CA ALA A 167 16.35 1.03 -37.24
C ALA A 167 15.40 1.02 -36.06
N ASN A 168 15.75 1.64 -34.93
CA ASN A 168 14.85 1.81 -33.77
C ASN A 168 13.63 2.68 -34.12
N LEU A 169 13.79 3.74 -34.89
CA LEU A 169 12.68 4.57 -35.35
C LEU A 169 11.73 3.78 -36.26
N PHE A 170 12.28 2.95 -37.17
CA PHE A 170 11.48 2.06 -38.02
C PHE A 170 10.74 1.00 -37.19
N HIS A 171 11.40 0.44 -36.19
CA HIS A 171 10.82 -0.51 -35.27
C HIS A 171 9.68 0.11 -34.48
N ASP A 172 9.85 1.32 -33.94
CA ASP A 172 8.81 2.06 -33.20
C ASP A 172 7.59 2.34 -34.10
N LEU A 173 7.80 2.71 -35.36
CA LEU A 173 6.72 2.93 -36.32
C LEU A 173 5.97 1.64 -36.69
N THR A 174 6.66 0.53 -36.85
CA THR A 174 6.04 -0.76 -37.16
C THR A 174 5.32 -1.36 -35.96
N THR A 175 5.75 -1.06 -34.72
CA THR A 175 5.10 -1.52 -33.49
C THR A 175 3.73 -0.87 -33.27
N ILE A 176 3.52 0.36 -33.80
CA ILE A 176 2.22 1.05 -33.73
C ILE A 176 1.16 0.34 -34.59
N THR A 177 1.56 -0.27 -35.70
CA THR A 177 0.67 -0.94 -36.68
C THR A 177 0.57 -2.45 -36.48
N SER A 178 1.52 -3.08 -35.78
CA SER A 178 1.56 -4.50 -35.47
C SER A 178 1.14 -4.78 -34.04
N ARG A 179 0.95 -6.08 -33.71
CA ARG A 179 0.72 -6.49 -32.33
C ARG A 179 1.99 -6.22 -31.50
N ASP A 180 1.83 -5.52 -30.40
CA ASP A 180 2.91 -5.18 -29.48
C ASP A 180 3.43 -6.43 -28.77
N LYS A 181 4.67 -6.81 -29.04
CA LYS A 181 5.35 -7.99 -28.47
C LYS A 181 6.27 -7.67 -27.30
N ARG A 182 6.29 -6.42 -26.86
CA ARG A 182 7.13 -6.00 -25.75
C ARG A 182 6.65 -6.64 -24.45
N THR A 183 7.58 -7.14 -23.67
CA THR A 183 7.31 -7.68 -22.34
C THR A 183 7.13 -6.52 -21.37
N ARG A 184 6.06 -6.56 -20.60
CA ARG A 184 5.73 -5.59 -19.55
C ARG A 184 5.84 -6.26 -18.21
N GLN A 185 6.48 -5.59 -17.28
CA GLN A 185 6.64 -6.04 -15.90
C GLN A 185 5.76 -5.21 -14.99
N LEU A 186 5.31 -5.80 -13.91
CA LEU A 186 4.61 -5.13 -12.82
C LEU A 186 5.11 -5.69 -11.50
N ALA A 187 5.65 -4.83 -10.65
CA ALA A 187 6.00 -5.16 -9.29
C ALA A 187 5.23 -4.28 -8.33
N LEU A 188 4.65 -4.90 -7.31
CA LEU A 188 3.80 -4.26 -6.30
C LEU A 188 4.31 -4.58 -4.90
N TYR A 189 4.06 -3.67 -3.98
CA TYR A 189 4.17 -3.90 -2.54
C TYR A 189 2.82 -3.65 -1.91
N LEU A 190 2.34 -4.60 -1.12
CA LEU A 190 1.12 -4.47 -0.33
C LEU A 190 1.45 -4.49 1.15
N GLU A 191 0.73 -3.68 1.89
CA GLU A 191 0.80 -3.60 3.34
C GLU A 191 -0.62 -3.55 3.92
N LEU A 192 -0.98 -4.61 4.64
CA LEU A 192 -2.22 -4.69 5.41
C LEU A 192 -1.93 -4.32 6.86
N ARG A 193 -2.68 -3.37 7.39
CA ARG A 193 -2.54 -2.90 8.77
C ARG A 193 -3.83 -3.07 9.57
N ASP A 194 -3.67 -3.37 10.84
CA ASP A 194 -4.75 -3.26 11.82
C ASP A 194 -5.12 -1.79 12.01
N GLY A 195 -6.40 -1.46 11.89
CA GLY A 195 -6.87 -0.09 11.98
C GLY A 195 -6.90 0.48 13.40
N PHE A 196 -6.88 -0.35 14.42
CA PHE A 196 -6.90 0.08 15.82
C PHE A 196 -5.49 0.25 16.37
N THR A 197 -4.59 -0.68 16.10
CA THR A 197 -3.20 -0.62 16.56
C THR A 197 -2.28 0.06 15.56
N GLY A 198 -2.62 0.04 14.28
CA GLY A 198 -1.78 0.50 13.18
C GLY A 198 -0.66 -0.46 12.81
N GLU A 199 -0.54 -1.60 13.50
CA GLU A 199 0.49 -2.61 13.24
C GLU A 199 0.31 -3.27 11.88
N ALA A 200 1.43 -3.59 11.22
CA ALA A 200 1.41 -4.31 9.96
C ALA A 200 1.15 -5.80 10.19
N LEU A 201 0.08 -6.33 9.57
CA LEU A 201 -0.31 -7.74 9.63
C LEU A 201 0.25 -8.53 8.45
N LEU A 202 0.39 -7.89 7.29
CA LEU A 202 0.97 -8.45 6.09
C LEU A 202 1.77 -7.36 5.38
N SER A 203 3.00 -7.71 4.99
CA SER A 203 3.86 -6.89 4.15
C SER A 203 4.48 -7.78 3.09
N ARG A 204 4.06 -7.63 1.82
CA ARG A 204 4.48 -8.56 0.78
C ARG A 204 4.70 -7.87 -0.56
N ARG A 205 5.71 -8.35 -1.28
CA ARG A 205 5.98 -7.96 -2.66
C ARG A 205 5.38 -8.96 -3.62
N TYR A 206 4.80 -8.45 -4.70
CA TYR A 206 4.22 -9.24 -5.79
C TYR A 206 4.84 -8.79 -7.10
N HIS A 207 5.04 -9.73 -8.01
CA HIS A 207 5.61 -9.47 -9.30
C HIS A 207 4.93 -10.32 -10.37
N THR A 208 4.70 -9.72 -11.52
CA THR A 208 4.22 -10.44 -12.70
C THR A 208 4.76 -9.80 -13.97
N GLN A 209 4.70 -10.54 -15.07
CA GLN A 209 5.08 -10.06 -16.40
C GLN A 209 4.23 -10.69 -17.48
N GLY A 210 4.12 -10.00 -18.60
CA GLY A 210 3.40 -10.53 -19.76
C GLY A 210 3.56 -9.66 -20.99
N ILE A 211 3.16 -10.19 -22.14
CA ILE A 211 3.20 -9.50 -23.41
C ILE A 211 1.84 -8.84 -23.67
N TRP A 212 1.85 -7.60 -24.18
CA TRP A 212 0.59 -6.94 -24.52
C TRP A 212 -0.16 -7.63 -25.65
N ASN A 213 0.53 -8.00 -26.70
CA ASN A 213 0.02 -8.79 -27.85
C ASN A 213 -1.32 -8.32 -28.43
N GLN A 214 -1.62 -7.02 -28.33
CA GLN A 214 -2.81 -6.38 -28.88
C GLN A 214 -2.41 -5.15 -29.72
N GLN A 215 -3.29 -4.66 -30.57
CA GLN A 215 -3.11 -3.42 -31.30
C GLN A 215 -3.51 -2.22 -30.42
N GLY A 216 -2.83 -1.10 -30.64
CA GLY A 216 -3.12 0.16 -29.98
C GLY A 216 -2.57 0.29 -28.56
N ALA A 217 -2.81 1.44 -27.94
CA ALA A 217 -2.36 1.75 -26.60
C ALA A 217 -3.08 0.88 -25.56
N PRO A 218 -2.37 0.37 -24.56
CA PRO A 218 -2.99 -0.37 -23.49
C PRO A 218 -3.89 0.56 -22.65
N ARG A 219 -5.10 0.09 -22.37
CA ARG A 219 -5.99 0.69 -21.39
C ARG A 219 -6.32 -0.35 -20.34
N PHE A 220 -6.14 0.03 -19.09
CA PHE A 220 -6.45 -0.85 -17.96
C PHE A 220 -7.93 -1.28 -18.00
N ASN A 221 -8.20 -2.53 -17.69
CA ASN A 221 -9.54 -3.14 -17.64
C ASN A 221 -10.36 -3.05 -18.96
N SER A 222 -9.71 -2.79 -20.11
CA SER A 222 -10.35 -2.83 -21.42
C SER A 222 -10.50 -4.26 -21.94
N ALA A 223 -11.36 -4.47 -22.96
CA ALA A 223 -11.49 -5.77 -23.61
C ALA A 223 -10.15 -6.28 -24.21
N ALA A 224 -9.28 -5.37 -24.68
CA ALA A 224 -7.94 -5.70 -25.15
C ALA A 224 -7.03 -6.12 -23.99
N PHE A 225 -7.12 -5.46 -22.84
CA PHE A 225 -6.42 -5.82 -21.62
C PHE A 225 -6.77 -7.25 -21.18
N HIS A 226 -8.05 -7.59 -21.12
CA HIS A 226 -8.49 -8.96 -20.74
C HIS A 226 -8.01 -10.05 -21.68
N ARG A 227 -7.80 -9.72 -22.98
CA ARG A 227 -7.29 -10.69 -23.96
C ARG A 227 -5.77 -10.78 -24.01
N SER A 228 -5.06 -9.77 -23.50
CA SER A 228 -3.60 -9.75 -23.50
C SER A 228 -3.03 -10.72 -22.48
N ASP A 229 -1.84 -11.24 -22.73
CA ASP A 229 -1.15 -12.10 -21.76
C ASP A 229 -0.76 -11.30 -20.51
N TYR A 230 -0.39 -10.01 -20.67
CA TYR A 230 -0.11 -9.12 -19.57
C TYR A 230 -1.33 -8.87 -18.69
N GLY A 231 -2.50 -8.65 -19.28
CA GLY A 231 -3.75 -8.49 -18.53
C GLY A 231 -4.11 -9.74 -17.74
N LYS A 232 -4.01 -10.93 -18.35
CA LYS A 232 -4.24 -12.21 -17.66
C LYS A 232 -3.29 -12.39 -16.48
N ALA A 233 -1.99 -12.12 -16.69
CA ALA A 233 -0.98 -12.21 -15.63
C ALA A 233 -1.27 -11.24 -14.46
N ILE A 234 -1.81 -10.04 -14.73
CA ILE A 234 -2.27 -9.13 -13.67
C ILE A 234 -3.49 -9.70 -12.93
N TYR A 235 -4.45 -10.30 -13.63
CA TYR A 235 -5.61 -10.94 -12.97
C TYR A 235 -5.20 -12.10 -12.07
N GLU A 236 -4.28 -12.93 -12.52
CA GLU A 236 -3.71 -14.02 -11.72
C GLU A 236 -3.00 -13.47 -10.47
N LEU A 237 -2.24 -12.38 -10.63
CA LEU A 237 -1.59 -11.69 -9.51
C LEU A 237 -2.61 -11.15 -8.50
N VAL A 238 -3.70 -10.52 -8.98
CA VAL A 238 -4.78 -10.02 -8.13
C VAL A 238 -5.45 -11.17 -7.36
N GLY A 239 -5.66 -12.32 -8.02
CA GLY A 239 -6.18 -13.53 -7.37
C GLY A 239 -5.26 -14.02 -6.24
N GLN A 240 -3.94 -14.05 -6.45
CA GLN A 240 -2.94 -14.40 -5.42
C GLN A 240 -2.96 -13.40 -4.26
N MET A 241 -2.99 -12.09 -4.55
CA MET A 241 -3.10 -11.04 -3.53
C MET A 241 -4.38 -11.21 -2.70
N GLY A 242 -5.49 -11.49 -3.37
CA GLY A 242 -6.79 -11.74 -2.71
C GLY A 242 -6.76 -12.94 -1.80
N GLU A 243 -6.10 -14.02 -2.20
CA GLU A 243 -5.96 -15.23 -1.38
C GLU A 243 -5.09 -14.98 -0.14
N ASP A 244 -3.93 -14.34 -0.31
CA ASP A 244 -3.05 -14.02 0.82
C ASP A 244 -3.73 -13.11 1.85
N LEU A 245 -4.46 -12.11 1.37
CA LEU A 245 -5.23 -11.21 2.24
C LEU A 245 -6.36 -11.94 2.95
N ALA A 246 -7.12 -12.78 2.24
CA ALA A 246 -8.20 -13.55 2.84
C ALA A 246 -7.68 -14.51 3.92
N ASN A 247 -6.56 -15.21 3.65
CA ASN A 247 -5.91 -16.09 4.61
C ASN A 247 -5.41 -15.33 5.85
N THR A 248 -4.79 -14.16 5.66
CA THR A 248 -4.32 -13.32 6.76
C THR A 248 -5.49 -12.84 7.61
N LEU A 249 -6.55 -12.35 6.97
CA LEU A 249 -7.73 -11.82 7.65
C LEU A 249 -8.59 -12.91 8.31
N ALA A 250 -8.60 -14.13 7.77
CA ALA A 250 -9.31 -15.26 8.40
C ALA A 250 -8.80 -15.52 9.83
N CYS A 251 -7.52 -15.25 10.08
CA CYS A 251 -6.88 -15.43 11.39
C CYS A 251 -7.16 -14.31 12.38
N GLN A 252 -7.71 -13.19 11.94
CA GLN A 252 -7.99 -12.06 12.80
C GLN A 252 -9.37 -12.18 13.45
N PRO A 253 -9.55 -11.77 14.71
CA PRO A 253 -10.88 -11.68 15.31
C PRO A 253 -11.69 -10.59 14.60
N PHE A 254 -13.02 -10.68 14.70
CA PHE A 254 -13.88 -9.56 14.32
C PHE A 254 -13.86 -8.52 15.43
N ILE A 255 -13.55 -7.26 15.08
CA ILE A 255 -13.45 -6.15 16.01
C ILE A 255 -14.31 -4.99 15.50
N ALA A 256 -15.12 -4.40 16.37
CA ALA A 256 -15.91 -3.22 16.08
C ALA A 256 -15.72 -2.14 17.15
N ALA A 257 -15.73 -0.88 16.73
CA ALA A 257 -15.69 0.24 17.66
C ALA A 257 -16.99 0.37 18.42
N ILE A 258 -16.90 0.84 19.67
CA ILE A 258 -18.05 1.12 20.53
C ILE A 258 -18.15 2.62 20.75
N ASP A 259 -19.31 3.18 20.47
CA ASP A 259 -19.69 4.53 20.87
C ASP A 259 -20.59 4.43 22.10
N ALA A 260 -20.07 4.89 23.23
CA ALA A 260 -20.75 4.84 24.53
C ALA A 260 -21.09 6.26 25.00
N ALA A 261 -22.35 6.59 25.08
CA ALA A 261 -22.76 7.84 25.70
C ALA A 261 -22.56 7.77 27.22
N PRO A 262 -21.92 8.77 27.86
CA PRO A 262 -21.70 8.78 29.30
C PRO A 262 -23.01 8.61 30.07
N GLY A 263 -23.03 7.70 31.06
CA GLY A 263 -24.18 7.46 31.93
C GLY A 263 -25.34 6.70 31.29
N ARG A 264 -25.18 6.11 30.12
CA ARG A 264 -26.15 5.22 29.49
C ARG A 264 -25.64 3.77 29.47
N PRO A 265 -26.49 2.79 29.85
CA PRO A 265 -26.10 1.38 29.78
C PRO A 265 -26.10 0.84 28.37
N GLN A 266 -26.77 1.51 27.43
CA GLN A 266 -26.84 1.13 26.04
C GLN A 266 -25.68 1.78 25.27
N VAL A 267 -25.05 1.00 24.44
CA VAL A 267 -23.94 1.42 23.57
C VAL A 267 -24.29 1.18 22.11
N ILE A 268 -23.66 1.92 21.22
CA ILE A 268 -23.74 1.71 19.77
C ILE A 268 -22.45 1.00 19.34
N ILE A 269 -22.61 -0.08 18.59
CA ILE A 269 -21.50 -0.79 17.94
C ILE A 269 -21.49 -0.40 16.47
N ASP A 270 -20.35 0.00 15.97
CA ASP A 270 -20.14 0.47 14.61
C ASP A 270 -20.05 -0.69 13.59
N SER A 271 -20.97 -1.61 13.69
CA SER A 271 -21.12 -2.77 12.81
C SER A 271 -22.53 -3.36 12.97
N GLY A 272 -23.06 -3.93 11.91
CA GLY A 272 -24.44 -4.42 11.88
C GLY A 272 -24.66 -5.67 11.04
N ALA A 273 -25.85 -5.79 10.48
CA ALA A 273 -26.25 -6.96 9.68
C ALA A 273 -25.39 -7.17 8.42
N ASN A 274 -24.82 -6.09 7.84
CA ASN A 274 -23.90 -6.22 6.69
C ASN A 274 -22.66 -7.02 7.02
N GLN A 275 -22.23 -7.03 8.29
CA GLN A 275 -21.11 -7.82 8.80
C GLN A 275 -21.55 -9.21 9.30
N GLY A 276 -22.84 -9.48 9.31
CA GLY A 276 -23.39 -10.77 9.74
C GLY A 276 -23.82 -10.80 11.21
N LEU A 277 -23.82 -9.68 11.92
CA LEU A 277 -24.28 -9.57 13.30
C LEU A 277 -25.80 -9.81 13.38
N ARG A 278 -26.24 -10.40 14.51
CA ARG A 278 -27.63 -10.72 14.78
C ARG A 278 -28.03 -10.28 16.20
N ALA A 279 -29.29 -9.96 16.38
CA ALA A 279 -29.83 -9.69 17.72
C ALA A 279 -29.64 -10.93 18.62
N GLY A 280 -29.18 -10.69 19.84
CA GLY A 280 -28.85 -11.74 20.81
C GLY A 280 -27.37 -12.19 20.76
N ASP A 281 -26.59 -11.84 19.72
CA ASP A 281 -25.16 -12.15 19.69
C ASP A 281 -24.45 -11.53 20.90
N GLN A 282 -23.43 -12.21 21.39
CA GLN A 282 -22.58 -11.74 22.47
C GLN A 282 -21.18 -11.42 21.97
N MET A 283 -20.63 -10.33 22.47
CA MET A 283 -19.28 -9.89 22.18
C MET A 283 -18.49 -9.62 23.46
N GLU A 284 -17.22 -9.85 23.43
CA GLU A 284 -16.31 -9.53 24.53
C GLU A 284 -15.96 -8.04 24.50
N LEU A 285 -15.83 -7.44 25.67
CA LEU A 285 -15.48 -6.04 25.84
C LEU A 285 -13.99 -5.88 26.05
N TYR A 286 -13.37 -5.02 25.25
CA TYR A 286 -11.97 -4.64 25.41
C TYR A 286 -11.84 -3.12 25.55
N GLN A 287 -10.97 -2.66 26.41
CA GLN A 287 -10.60 -1.26 26.52
C GLN A 287 -9.37 -0.98 25.68
N LEU A 288 -9.44 0.06 24.85
CA LEU A 288 -8.33 0.55 24.06
C LEU A 288 -7.54 1.58 24.89
N LEU A 289 -6.31 1.28 25.23
CA LEU A 289 -5.40 2.19 25.90
C LEU A 289 -4.29 2.61 24.98
N VAL A 290 -4.11 3.91 24.81
CA VAL A 290 -2.96 4.48 24.14
C VAL A 290 -1.92 4.84 25.19
N VAL A 291 -0.81 4.12 25.23
CA VAL A 291 0.31 4.37 26.13
C VAL A 291 1.28 5.29 25.40
N PRO A 292 1.41 6.56 25.82
CA PRO A 292 2.38 7.46 25.17
C PRO A 292 3.80 6.92 25.37
N SER A 293 4.59 6.95 24.31
CA SER A 293 5.99 6.58 24.42
C SER A 293 6.74 7.54 25.33
N GLN A 294 7.55 7.01 26.22
CA GLN A 294 8.42 7.81 27.09
C GLN A 294 9.64 8.38 26.35
N THR A 295 9.91 7.93 25.15
CA THR A 295 11.02 8.40 24.33
C THR A 295 10.51 9.09 23.06
N ARG A 296 11.17 10.17 22.64
CA ARG A 296 10.82 10.92 21.42
C ARG A 296 10.91 10.10 20.13
N TYR A 297 11.51 8.94 20.18
CA TYR A 297 11.82 8.11 19.01
C TYR A 297 10.95 6.85 18.90
N MET A 298 10.09 6.57 19.86
CA MET A 298 9.17 5.43 19.80
C MET A 298 7.74 5.87 19.58
N ALA A 299 7.00 5.14 18.77
CA ALA A 299 5.58 5.32 18.58
C ALA A 299 4.81 5.10 19.89
N SER A 300 3.65 5.72 20.02
CA SER A 300 2.72 5.40 21.10
C SER A 300 2.25 3.95 20.91
N GLU A 301 2.30 3.18 21.99
CA GLU A 301 1.83 1.80 21.98
C GLU A 301 0.33 1.75 22.26
N THR A 302 -0.43 1.03 21.43
CA THR A 302 -1.84 0.78 21.64
C THR A 302 -2.02 -0.60 22.28
N ARG A 303 -2.68 -0.67 23.44
CA ARG A 303 -2.94 -1.92 24.17
C ARG A 303 -4.42 -2.20 24.29
N LEU A 304 -4.80 -3.45 24.08
CA LEU A 304 -6.14 -3.96 24.28
C LEU A 304 -6.20 -4.68 25.65
N ILE A 305 -7.06 -4.19 26.54
CA ILE A 305 -7.25 -4.82 27.85
C ILE A 305 -8.65 -5.43 27.90
N LYS A 306 -8.72 -6.75 27.97
CA LYS A 306 -9.96 -7.48 28.15
C LYS A 306 -10.64 -7.08 29.46
N ARG A 307 -11.93 -6.80 29.39
CA ARG A 307 -12.79 -6.54 30.55
C ARG A 307 -13.62 -7.79 30.86
N ASN A 308 -13.96 -7.98 32.12
CA ASN A 308 -14.80 -9.12 32.56
C ASN A 308 -16.28 -8.95 32.21
N SER A 309 -16.61 -7.96 31.41
CA SER A 309 -17.95 -7.66 30.97
C SER A 309 -18.18 -8.11 29.53
N ARG A 310 -19.40 -8.46 29.17
CA ARG A 310 -19.83 -8.81 27.83
C ARG A 310 -20.90 -7.86 27.33
N LEU A 311 -20.96 -7.71 26.04
CA LEU A 311 -21.99 -6.98 25.33
C LEU A 311 -23.00 -7.98 24.76
N GLN A 312 -24.29 -7.69 24.92
CA GLN A 312 -25.35 -8.42 24.23
C GLN A 312 -26.08 -7.48 23.27
N LEU A 313 -26.09 -7.86 21.98
CA LEU A 313 -26.74 -7.09 20.94
C LEU A 313 -28.26 -7.15 21.13
N GLN A 314 -28.91 -5.99 21.08
CA GLN A 314 -30.36 -5.85 21.20
C GLN A 314 -31.01 -5.66 19.84
N GLU A 315 -30.60 -4.62 19.12
CA GLU A 315 -31.13 -4.26 17.82
C GLU A 315 -29.96 -4.22 16.82
N VAL A 316 -30.18 -4.77 15.63
CA VAL A 316 -29.17 -4.82 14.59
C VAL A 316 -29.71 -4.17 13.33
N TYR A 317 -29.08 -3.07 12.94
CA TYR A 317 -29.31 -2.33 11.71
C TYR A 317 -28.30 -2.74 10.64
N PRO A 318 -28.45 -2.33 9.38
CA PRO A 318 -27.50 -2.72 8.34
C PRO A 318 -26.03 -2.37 8.64
N SER A 319 -25.74 -1.17 9.15
CA SER A 319 -24.38 -0.64 9.35
C SER A 319 -23.96 -0.49 10.81
N HIS A 320 -24.88 -0.57 11.76
CA HIS A 320 -24.60 -0.45 13.18
C HIS A 320 -25.53 -1.35 13.99
N SER A 321 -25.24 -1.53 15.26
CA SER A 321 -26.11 -2.24 16.19
C SER A 321 -26.11 -1.57 17.57
N THR A 322 -27.16 -1.81 18.34
CA THR A 322 -27.22 -1.40 19.74
C THR A 322 -26.97 -2.61 20.64
N ALA A 323 -26.24 -2.39 21.70
CA ALA A 323 -25.96 -3.43 22.69
C ALA A 323 -26.06 -2.90 24.12
N VAL A 324 -26.18 -3.80 25.06
CA VAL A 324 -26.13 -3.49 26.50
C VAL A 324 -25.04 -4.30 27.17
N LEU A 325 -24.44 -3.73 28.20
CA LEU A 325 -23.56 -4.48 29.08
C LEU A 325 -24.34 -5.41 29.96
N VAL A 326 -23.95 -6.68 29.99
CA VAL A 326 -24.65 -7.72 30.78
C VAL A 326 -24.61 -7.43 32.29
N ASP A 327 -23.55 -6.78 32.76
CA ASP A 327 -23.35 -6.41 34.17
C ASP A 327 -23.88 -5.01 34.53
N GLY A 328 -24.48 -4.28 33.57
CA GLY A 328 -25.09 -2.99 33.80
C GLY A 328 -24.13 -1.83 34.15
N GLN A 329 -22.83 -2.03 33.90
CA GLN A 329 -21.82 -0.98 34.12
C GLN A 329 -21.90 0.11 33.06
N TYR A 330 -21.33 1.28 33.35
CA TYR A 330 -21.18 2.37 32.38
C TYR A 330 -19.75 2.39 31.84
N LEU A 331 -19.62 2.64 30.54
CA LEU A 331 -18.32 2.76 29.89
C LEU A 331 -17.81 4.21 29.95
N ASN A 332 -16.54 4.37 30.26
CA ASN A 332 -15.83 5.63 30.17
C ASN A 332 -14.45 5.41 29.50
N GLY A 333 -14.29 6.00 28.32
CA GLY A 333 -13.09 5.82 27.51
C GLY A 333 -13.37 5.17 26.16
N ALA A 334 -12.34 4.73 25.48
CA ALA A 334 -12.42 4.05 24.20
C ALA A 334 -12.53 2.54 24.41
N PHE A 335 -13.54 1.91 23.83
CA PHE A 335 -13.78 0.48 23.93
C PHE A 335 -14.03 -0.16 22.59
N LEU A 336 -13.75 -1.44 22.50
CA LEU A 336 -13.96 -2.28 21.34
C LEU A 336 -14.80 -3.51 21.72
N ALA A 337 -15.67 -3.91 20.81
CA ALA A 337 -16.40 -5.17 20.86
C ALA A 337 -15.65 -6.18 20.00
N ILE A 338 -15.30 -7.33 20.56
CA ILE A 338 -14.56 -8.39 19.87
C ILE A 338 -15.39 -9.67 19.90
N SER A 339 -15.54 -10.29 18.71
CA SER A 339 -16.13 -11.62 18.56
C SER A 339 -15.04 -12.60 18.17
N ASP A 340 -14.97 -13.70 18.87
CA ASP A 340 -14.11 -14.85 18.56
C ASP A 340 -14.60 -15.62 17.32
#